data_9499c094b993aac17fe85b1947dadaf7
#
_entry.id   9499c094b993aac17fe85b1947dadaf7
#
_cell.length_a   1.000
_cell.length_b   1.000
_cell.length_c   1.000
_cell.angle_alpha   90.00
_cell.angle_beta   90.00
_cell.angle_gamma   90.00
#
_symmetry.space_group_name_H-M   'P 1'
#
loop_
_entity.id
_entity.type
_entity.pdbx_description
1 polymer ?
#
loop_
_entity_poly.entity_id
_entity_poly.type
_entity_poly.pdbx_seq_one_letter_code
_entity_poly.pdbx_strand_id
1 'polypeptide(L)'
;MLSGQTISDAAKEMLDNKKDDWFDISTLKEPFRVEGKKTLGYEIAEQLGWKFPDVVIYETGGGTGLIGMWKAFNEMRNMGWVTDPLPRMVAAQSDGCAPVVDAFQNLHKTTQFWQNSQTIALGLNVPGPLGGAWILDILSQSKGIAVTAPEPDLPSLTSEFNDVTELKASAEAGVVWGAYHTLKKNGWLGDSEKVVLFATGIERC
;
A
#
# COMPACT_ATOMS: atom_id res chain seq x y z
N MET A 1 -6.23 20.00 16.59
CA MET A 1 -5.73 19.40 17.84
C MET A 1 -4.84 18.22 17.44
N LEU A 2 -3.59 18.18 17.86
CA LEU A 2 -2.71 17.03 17.61
C LEU A 2 -2.96 16.04 18.75
N SER A 3 -3.29 14.80 18.42
CA SER A 3 -3.63 13.76 19.37
C SER A 3 -2.69 12.58 19.19
N GLY A 4 -1.88 12.31 20.22
CA GLY A 4 -0.97 11.18 20.28
C GLY A 4 0.20 11.22 19.27
N GLN A 5 0.97 10.13 19.23
CA GLN A 5 2.13 9.98 18.32
C GLN A 5 1.81 9.14 17.08
N THR A 6 0.72 8.37 17.12
CA THR A 6 0.32 7.47 16.05
C THR A 6 -1.13 7.69 15.62
N ILE A 7 -1.49 7.18 14.44
CA ILE A 7 -2.89 7.17 13.97
C ILE A 7 -3.79 6.36 14.90
N SER A 8 -3.25 5.37 15.61
CA SER A 8 -3.97 4.57 16.59
C SER A 8 -4.36 5.39 17.82
N ASP A 9 -3.50 6.30 18.27
CA ASP A 9 -3.79 7.20 19.40
C ASP A 9 -4.92 8.17 19.01
N ALA A 10 -4.83 8.76 17.82
CA ALA A 10 -5.86 9.63 17.29
C ALA A 10 -7.22 8.92 17.14
N ALA A 11 -7.21 7.67 16.67
CA ALA A 11 -8.42 6.85 16.56
C ALA A 11 -9.05 6.56 17.93
N LYS A 12 -8.23 6.26 18.94
CA LYS A 12 -8.69 6.04 20.31
C LYS A 12 -9.33 7.31 20.89
N GLU A 13 -8.66 8.45 20.77
CA GLU A 13 -9.20 9.73 21.26
C GLU A 13 -10.52 10.10 20.57
N MET A 14 -10.60 9.87 19.25
CA MET A 14 -11.85 10.09 18.50
C MET A 14 -12.98 9.20 19.05
N LEU A 15 -12.71 7.92 19.31
CA LEU A 15 -13.70 6.98 19.83
C LEU A 15 -14.14 7.35 21.25
N ASP A 16 -13.21 7.76 22.12
CA ASP A 16 -13.47 8.16 23.51
C ASP A 16 -14.35 9.42 23.58
N ASN A 17 -14.28 10.29 22.56
CA ASN A 17 -15.02 11.56 22.47
C ASN A 17 -16.18 11.52 21.47
N LYS A 18 -16.45 10.39 20.82
CA LYS A 18 -17.48 10.25 19.79
C LYS A 18 -18.86 10.49 20.38
N LYS A 19 -19.63 11.37 19.73
CA LYS A 19 -21.03 11.60 20.03
C LYS A 19 -21.93 10.63 19.24
N ASP A 20 -23.15 10.40 19.73
CA ASP A 20 -24.10 9.45 19.12
C ASP A 20 -24.51 9.85 17.69
N ASP A 21 -24.48 11.14 17.38
CA ASP A 21 -24.81 11.69 16.05
C ASP A 21 -23.61 11.72 15.08
N TRP A 22 -22.43 11.29 15.52
CA TRP A 22 -21.22 11.25 14.66
C TRP A 22 -21.11 9.93 13.93
N PHE A 23 -20.93 10.02 12.61
CA PHE A 23 -20.62 8.86 11.78
C PHE A 23 -19.11 8.73 11.59
N ASP A 24 -18.56 7.56 11.92
CA ASP A 24 -17.12 7.29 11.79
C ASP A 24 -16.78 6.88 10.35
N ILE A 25 -16.13 7.79 9.62
CA ILE A 25 -15.65 7.58 8.24
C ILE A 25 -14.16 7.18 8.19
N SER A 26 -13.60 6.71 9.30
CA SER A 26 -12.21 6.24 9.34
C SER A 26 -11.98 5.08 8.38
N THR A 27 -10.73 4.86 8.03
CA THR A 27 -10.31 3.80 7.11
C THR A 27 -10.89 2.44 7.51
N LEU A 28 -11.59 1.79 6.58
CA LEU A 28 -12.19 0.45 6.72
C LEU A 28 -13.27 0.32 7.82
N LYS A 29 -13.81 1.42 8.32
CA LYS A 29 -14.98 1.44 9.20
C LYS A 29 -16.29 1.49 8.39
N GLU A 30 -16.20 1.87 7.14
CA GLU A 30 -17.26 1.94 6.17
C GLU A 30 -16.74 1.53 4.77
N PRO A 31 -17.60 1.14 3.82
CA PRO A 31 -17.14 0.64 2.52
C PRO A 31 -16.72 1.72 1.52
N PHE A 32 -17.19 2.97 1.68
CA PHE A 32 -17.09 4.02 0.64
C PHE A 32 -15.66 4.41 0.31
N ARG A 33 -14.74 4.36 1.28
CA ARG A 33 -13.33 4.66 1.02
C ARG A 33 -12.66 3.62 0.15
N VAL A 34 -13.01 2.35 0.32
CA VAL A 34 -12.52 1.27 -0.58
C VAL A 34 -13.13 1.44 -1.96
N GLU A 35 -14.44 1.73 -2.04
CA GLU A 35 -15.13 2.00 -3.31
C GLU A 35 -14.49 3.19 -4.05
N GLY A 36 -14.21 4.29 -3.35
CA GLY A 36 -13.51 5.44 -3.93
C GLY A 36 -12.09 5.10 -4.39
N LYS A 37 -11.36 4.24 -3.69
CA LYS A 37 -10.01 3.83 -4.07
C LYS A 37 -9.96 2.87 -5.27
N LYS A 38 -11.08 2.32 -5.73
CA LYS A 38 -11.15 1.58 -6.98
C LYS A 38 -10.75 2.41 -8.19
N THR A 39 -10.94 3.74 -8.14
CA THR A 39 -10.53 4.63 -9.22
C THR A 39 -9.06 4.47 -9.58
N LEU A 40 -8.17 4.17 -8.63
CA LEU A 40 -6.76 3.89 -8.88
C LEU A 40 -6.58 2.71 -9.85
N GLY A 41 -7.33 1.64 -9.68
CA GLY A 41 -7.28 0.46 -10.56
C GLY A 41 -7.87 0.72 -11.94
N TYR A 42 -8.98 1.46 -12.01
CA TYR A 42 -9.59 1.84 -13.29
C TYR A 42 -8.68 2.76 -14.10
N GLU A 43 -8.06 3.74 -13.45
CA GLU A 43 -7.13 4.68 -14.08
C GLU A 43 -5.89 3.97 -14.64
N ILE A 44 -5.31 3.00 -13.90
CA ILE A 44 -4.22 2.15 -14.41
C ILE A 44 -4.65 1.43 -15.69
N ALA A 45 -5.80 0.76 -15.68
CA ALA A 45 -6.26 -0.01 -16.82
C ALA A 45 -6.54 0.91 -18.04
N GLU A 46 -7.17 2.06 -17.82
CA GLU A 46 -7.45 3.05 -18.88
C GLU A 46 -6.14 3.57 -19.50
N GLN A 47 -5.19 4.03 -18.67
CA GLN A 47 -3.91 4.57 -19.13
C GLN A 47 -3.03 3.53 -19.83
N LEU A 48 -3.20 2.25 -19.51
CA LEU A 48 -2.54 1.14 -20.17
C LEU A 48 -3.32 0.60 -21.40
N GLY A 49 -4.35 1.32 -21.87
CA GLY A 49 -5.15 0.94 -23.03
C GLY A 49 -6.05 -0.27 -22.76
N TRP A 50 -6.69 -0.30 -21.59
CA TRP A 50 -7.56 -1.36 -21.08
C TRP A 50 -6.84 -2.71 -20.98
N LYS A 51 -5.63 -2.63 -20.41
CA LYS A 51 -4.80 -3.80 -20.07
C LYS A 51 -4.36 -3.71 -18.62
N PHE A 52 -4.10 -4.87 -18.03
CA PHE A 52 -3.49 -4.90 -16.71
C PHE A 52 -1.95 -4.88 -16.82
N PRO A 53 -1.25 -4.28 -15.83
CA PRO A 53 0.18 -4.50 -15.67
C PRO A 53 0.44 -5.92 -15.15
N ASP A 54 1.68 -6.39 -15.25
CA ASP A 54 2.07 -7.68 -14.67
C ASP A 54 2.17 -7.59 -13.14
N VAL A 55 2.60 -6.44 -12.63
CA VAL A 55 2.83 -6.21 -11.20
C VAL A 55 2.43 -4.79 -10.80
N VAL A 56 1.83 -4.66 -9.63
CA VAL A 56 1.60 -3.37 -8.96
C VAL A 56 2.34 -3.37 -7.62
N ILE A 57 3.27 -2.43 -7.43
CA ILE A 57 3.93 -2.20 -6.15
C ILE A 57 3.28 -0.98 -5.48
N TYR A 58 2.69 -1.20 -4.32
CA TYR A 58 1.95 -0.19 -3.59
C TYR A 58 2.49 -0.01 -2.18
N GLU A 59 2.79 1.23 -1.81
CA GLU A 59 3.13 1.58 -0.43
C GLU A 59 1.95 1.30 0.49
N THR A 60 2.18 0.49 1.50
CA THR A 60 1.09 -0.12 2.26
C THR A 60 1.14 0.26 3.74
N GLY A 61 0.32 1.23 4.14
CA GLY A 61 -0.02 1.47 5.53
C GLY A 61 -1.29 0.69 5.91
N GLY A 62 -2.46 1.34 5.94
CA GLY A 62 -3.76 0.69 6.20
C GLY A 62 -4.29 -0.20 5.07
N GLY A 63 -3.71 -0.14 3.87
CA GLY A 63 -4.01 -1.02 2.74
C GLY A 63 -5.23 -0.67 1.90
N THR A 64 -5.93 0.42 2.19
CA THR A 64 -7.19 0.78 1.50
C THR A 64 -7.02 0.90 -0.03
N GLY A 65 -5.89 1.48 -0.48
CA GLY A 65 -5.61 1.61 -1.91
C GLY A 65 -5.34 0.27 -2.59
N LEU A 66 -4.52 -0.59 -1.98
CA LEU A 66 -4.24 -1.94 -2.48
C LEU A 66 -5.52 -2.77 -2.58
N ILE A 67 -6.37 -2.73 -1.54
CA ILE A 67 -7.67 -3.43 -1.51
C ILE A 67 -8.60 -2.86 -2.59
N GLY A 68 -8.67 -1.53 -2.73
CA GLY A 68 -9.50 -0.87 -3.74
C GLY A 68 -9.09 -1.23 -5.18
N MET A 69 -7.79 -1.19 -5.48
CA MET A 69 -7.27 -1.59 -6.79
C MET A 69 -7.57 -3.05 -7.12
N TRP A 70 -7.31 -3.96 -6.18
CA TRP A 70 -7.60 -5.37 -6.36
C TRP A 70 -9.08 -5.62 -6.65
N LYS A 71 -9.96 -4.92 -5.93
CA LYS A 71 -11.40 -4.96 -6.20
C LYS A 71 -11.72 -4.47 -7.62
N ALA A 72 -11.16 -3.35 -8.05
CA ALA A 72 -11.37 -2.80 -9.39
C ALA A 72 -10.90 -3.76 -10.50
N PHE A 73 -9.72 -4.37 -10.36
CA PHE A 73 -9.20 -5.33 -11.32
C PHE A 73 -10.12 -6.55 -11.46
N ASN A 74 -10.62 -7.08 -10.34
CA ASN A 74 -11.58 -8.19 -10.37
C ASN A 74 -12.92 -7.78 -10.99
N GLU A 75 -13.44 -6.59 -10.71
CA GLU A 75 -14.67 -6.08 -11.32
C GLU A 75 -14.52 -5.94 -12.84
N MET A 76 -13.46 -5.29 -13.32
CA MET A 76 -13.19 -5.14 -14.77
C MET A 76 -13.08 -6.49 -15.47
N ARG A 77 -12.41 -7.45 -14.86
CA ARG A 77 -12.29 -8.81 -15.40
C ARG A 77 -13.63 -9.53 -15.45
N ASN A 78 -14.41 -9.44 -14.36
CA ASN A 78 -15.74 -10.07 -14.28
C ASN A 78 -16.76 -9.47 -15.27
N MET A 79 -16.64 -8.17 -15.56
CA MET A 79 -17.44 -7.46 -16.57
C MET A 79 -16.94 -7.70 -18.00
N GLY A 80 -15.81 -8.37 -18.19
CA GLY A 80 -15.21 -8.60 -19.51
C GLY A 80 -14.57 -7.36 -20.14
N TRP A 81 -14.33 -6.29 -19.38
CA TRP A 81 -13.66 -5.08 -19.88
C TRP A 81 -12.17 -5.31 -20.14
N VAL A 82 -11.53 -6.13 -19.30
CA VAL A 82 -10.14 -6.55 -19.43
C VAL A 82 -10.08 -8.07 -19.30
N THR A 83 -9.40 -8.73 -20.23
CA THR A 83 -9.28 -10.19 -20.25
C THR A 83 -7.90 -10.70 -19.83
N ASP A 84 -6.94 -9.77 -19.63
CA ASP A 84 -5.59 -10.09 -19.19
C ASP A 84 -5.58 -10.82 -17.82
N PRO A 85 -4.53 -11.56 -17.50
CA PRO A 85 -4.33 -12.06 -16.14
C PRO A 85 -4.35 -10.93 -15.12
N LEU A 86 -4.91 -11.19 -13.93
CA LEU A 86 -4.87 -10.21 -12.84
C LEU A 86 -3.41 -9.93 -12.42
N PRO A 87 -3.06 -8.68 -12.09
CA PRO A 87 -1.70 -8.33 -11.70
C PRO A 87 -1.29 -8.99 -10.38
N ARG A 88 -0.03 -9.29 -10.22
CA ARG A 88 0.55 -9.64 -8.93
C ARG A 88 0.62 -8.37 -8.08
N MET A 89 0.09 -8.42 -6.87
CA MET A 89 0.07 -7.27 -5.95
C MET A 89 1.27 -7.35 -5.01
N VAL A 90 1.95 -6.23 -4.81
CA VAL A 90 3.06 -6.13 -3.86
C VAL A 90 2.73 -5.11 -2.78
N ALA A 91 2.74 -5.57 -1.53
CA ALA A 91 2.64 -4.68 -0.37
C ALA A 91 4.05 -4.28 0.08
N ALA A 92 4.40 -2.99 -0.12
CA ALA A 92 5.68 -2.44 0.29
C ALA A 92 5.54 -1.68 1.61
N GLN A 93 6.40 -1.94 2.57
CA GLN A 93 6.46 -1.26 3.87
C GLN A 93 7.90 -0.85 4.20
N SER A 94 8.06 0.13 5.11
CA SER A 94 9.35 0.36 5.76
C SER A 94 9.58 -0.72 6.83
N ASP A 95 10.81 -1.17 7.03
CA ASP A 95 11.14 -2.07 8.13
C ASP A 95 10.97 -1.43 9.52
N GLY A 96 10.84 -0.10 9.60
CA GLY A 96 10.45 0.63 10.81
C GLY A 96 8.97 0.44 11.22
N CYS A 97 8.09 0.02 10.28
CA CYS A 97 6.68 -0.31 10.55
C CYS A 97 6.16 -1.29 9.50
N ALA A 98 6.33 -2.61 9.72
CA ALA A 98 6.10 -3.64 8.71
C ALA A 98 5.17 -4.79 9.16
N PRO A 99 3.99 -4.52 9.76
CA PRO A 99 3.13 -5.58 10.29
C PRO A 99 2.57 -6.53 9.22
N VAL A 100 2.41 -6.07 7.97
CA VAL A 100 1.95 -6.90 6.86
C VAL A 100 3.06 -7.81 6.37
N VAL A 101 4.28 -7.29 6.26
CA VAL A 101 5.44 -8.08 5.83
C VAL A 101 5.76 -9.16 6.85
N ASP A 102 5.76 -8.84 8.14
CA ASP A 102 5.96 -9.80 9.23
C ASP A 102 4.92 -10.94 9.17
N ALA A 103 3.64 -10.59 9.07
CA ALA A 103 2.58 -11.57 8.98
C ALA A 103 2.68 -12.46 7.72
N PHE A 104 3.06 -11.87 6.58
CA PHE A 104 3.25 -12.59 5.32
C PHE A 104 4.41 -13.60 5.41
N GLN A 105 5.57 -13.17 5.93
CA GLN A 105 6.76 -14.01 6.08
C GLN A 105 6.55 -15.16 7.06
N ASN A 106 5.78 -14.92 8.14
CA ASN A 106 5.47 -15.92 9.15
C ASN A 106 4.20 -16.74 8.83
N LEU A 107 3.63 -16.58 7.62
CA LEU A 107 2.42 -17.29 7.15
C LEU A 107 1.21 -17.10 8.09
N HIS A 108 1.13 -15.96 8.76
CA HIS A 108 -0.02 -15.60 9.59
C HIS A 108 -1.21 -15.17 8.71
N LYS A 109 -2.43 -15.42 9.19
CA LYS A 109 -3.67 -14.98 8.52
C LYS A 109 -4.08 -13.55 8.86
N THR A 110 -3.49 -12.98 9.91
CA THR A 110 -3.77 -11.63 10.40
C THR A 110 -2.48 -10.98 10.84
N THR A 111 -2.45 -9.65 10.77
CA THR A 111 -1.32 -8.86 11.27
C THR A 111 -1.36 -8.75 12.79
N GLN A 112 -0.20 -8.70 13.42
CA GLN A 112 -0.03 -8.32 14.83
C GLN A 112 0.30 -6.83 14.93
N PHE A 113 -0.02 -6.23 16.08
CA PHE A 113 0.33 -4.83 16.33
C PHE A 113 1.85 -4.66 16.38
N TRP A 114 2.39 -3.79 15.51
CA TRP A 114 3.81 -3.50 15.42
C TRP A 114 4.27 -2.61 16.57
N GLN A 115 5.17 -3.11 17.40
CA GLN A 115 5.67 -2.38 18.56
C GLN A 115 6.76 -1.38 18.17
N ASN A 116 6.78 -0.22 18.82
CA ASN A 116 7.80 0.82 18.63
C ASN A 116 7.94 1.26 17.16
N SER A 117 6.81 1.41 16.47
CA SER A 117 6.80 1.82 15.06
C SER A 117 7.43 3.19 14.87
N GLN A 118 8.40 3.28 13.96
CA GLN A 118 9.09 4.51 13.65
C GLN A 118 9.53 4.51 12.18
N THR A 119 9.02 5.44 11.38
CA THR A 119 9.39 5.61 9.97
C THR A 119 9.24 7.06 9.55
N ILE A 120 10.13 7.52 8.66
CA ILE A 120 10.01 8.83 8.01
C ILE A 120 8.91 8.84 6.94
N ALA A 121 8.48 7.67 6.43
CA ALA A 121 7.31 7.52 5.59
C ALA A 121 6.04 7.58 6.45
N LEU A 122 5.67 8.78 6.89
CA LEU A 122 4.63 9.01 7.91
C LEU A 122 3.27 8.43 7.53
N GLY A 123 2.92 8.43 6.24
CA GLY A 123 1.68 7.83 5.74
C GLY A 123 1.64 6.30 5.88
N LEU A 124 2.78 5.66 6.10
CA LEU A 124 2.91 4.21 6.29
C LEU A 124 3.09 3.81 7.76
N ASN A 125 3.16 4.77 8.68
CA ASN A 125 3.27 4.47 10.11
C ASN A 125 1.91 4.01 10.67
N VAL A 126 1.50 2.80 10.30
CA VAL A 126 0.22 2.17 10.68
C VAL A 126 0.51 0.83 11.37
N PRO A 127 0.80 0.85 12.67
CA PRO A 127 1.23 -0.35 13.41
C PRO A 127 0.15 -1.43 13.54
N GLY A 128 -1.13 -1.07 13.40
CA GLY A 128 -2.26 -2.00 13.47
C GLY A 128 -3.21 -1.83 12.29
N PRO A 129 -2.85 -2.28 11.07
CA PRO A 129 -3.68 -2.09 9.89
C PRO A 129 -4.97 -2.93 9.98
N LEU A 130 -6.13 -2.26 9.95
CA LEU A 130 -7.44 -2.94 9.96
C LEU A 130 -7.65 -3.85 8.74
N GLY A 131 -7.04 -3.49 7.60
CA GLY A 131 -7.08 -4.27 6.36
C GLY A 131 -6.09 -5.42 6.30
N GLY A 132 -5.32 -5.69 7.35
CA GLY A 132 -4.21 -6.64 7.33
C GLY A 132 -4.59 -8.03 6.79
N ALA A 133 -5.68 -8.62 7.27
CA ALA A 133 -6.15 -9.91 6.79
C ALA A 133 -6.55 -9.90 5.30
N TRP A 134 -7.21 -8.82 4.83
CA TRP A 134 -7.58 -8.68 3.42
C TRP A 134 -6.36 -8.49 2.52
N ILE A 135 -5.35 -7.74 2.98
CA ILE A 135 -4.10 -7.58 2.23
C ILE A 135 -3.40 -8.94 2.06
N LEU A 136 -3.28 -9.73 3.13
CA LEU A 136 -2.66 -11.06 3.09
C LEU A 136 -3.42 -12.01 2.15
N ASP A 137 -4.75 -11.97 2.16
CA ASP A 137 -5.59 -12.75 1.23
C ASP A 137 -5.37 -12.32 -0.22
N ILE A 138 -5.32 -11.01 -0.49
CA ILE A 138 -5.01 -10.46 -1.82
C ILE A 138 -3.62 -10.90 -2.31
N LEU A 139 -2.61 -10.84 -1.46
CA LEU A 139 -1.26 -11.28 -1.82
C LEU A 139 -1.26 -12.77 -2.19
N SER A 140 -1.99 -13.59 -1.43
CA SER A 140 -2.16 -15.02 -1.75
C SER A 140 -2.87 -15.24 -3.09
N GLN A 141 -4.02 -14.59 -3.33
CA GLN A 141 -4.82 -14.73 -4.54
C GLN A 141 -4.08 -14.23 -5.80
N SER A 142 -3.36 -13.11 -5.67
CA SER A 142 -2.61 -12.50 -6.76
C SER A 142 -1.26 -13.16 -7.04
N LYS A 143 -0.83 -14.13 -6.24
CA LYS A 143 0.54 -14.65 -6.21
C LYS A 143 1.57 -13.53 -5.99
N GLY A 144 1.17 -12.56 -5.21
CA GLY A 144 1.96 -11.40 -4.83
C GLY A 144 2.91 -11.66 -3.68
N ILE A 145 3.48 -10.59 -3.15
CA ILE A 145 4.46 -10.66 -2.07
C ILE A 145 4.37 -9.41 -1.18
N ALA A 146 4.80 -9.54 0.08
CA ALA A 146 5.07 -8.39 0.92
C ALA A 146 6.59 -8.24 1.13
N VAL A 147 7.09 -7.01 1.06
CA VAL A 147 8.53 -6.72 1.12
C VAL A 147 8.78 -5.41 1.85
N THR A 148 9.89 -5.34 2.60
CA THR A 148 10.33 -4.10 3.25
C THR A 148 11.38 -3.37 2.43
N ALA A 149 11.40 -2.03 2.58
CA ALA A 149 12.56 -1.19 2.31
C ALA A 149 13.24 -0.83 3.63
N PRO A 150 14.59 -0.80 3.70
CA PRO A 150 15.29 -0.43 4.91
C PRO A 150 15.04 1.04 5.27
N GLU A 151 14.63 1.33 6.49
CA GLU A 151 14.36 2.70 6.97
C GLU A 151 15.55 3.65 6.79
N PRO A 152 16.79 3.26 7.11
CA PRO A 152 17.95 4.14 6.92
C PRO A 152 18.21 4.55 5.47
N ASP A 153 17.75 3.74 4.51
CA ASP A 153 18.00 3.97 3.09
C ASP A 153 16.90 4.84 2.44
N LEU A 154 15.77 5.07 3.13
CA LEU A 154 14.63 5.80 2.55
C LEU A 154 14.97 7.20 2.02
N PRO A 155 15.81 8.02 2.67
CA PRO A 155 16.18 9.31 2.10
C PRO A 155 16.88 9.20 0.74
N SER A 156 17.83 8.28 0.59
CA SER A 156 18.56 8.05 -0.67
C SER A 156 17.67 7.43 -1.74
N LEU A 157 16.82 6.46 -1.37
CA LEU A 157 15.87 5.83 -2.28
C LEU A 157 14.82 6.83 -2.79
N THR A 158 14.36 7.75 -1.93
CA THR A 158 13.44 8.82 -2.33
C THR A 158 14.10 9.80 -3.30
N SER A 159 15.35 10.19 -3.02
CA SER A 159 16.10 11.06 -3.93
C SER A 159 16.31 10.39 -5.30
N GLU A 160 16.75 9.14 -5.32
CA GLU A 160 16.93 8.39 -6.57
C GLU A 160 15.61 8.26 -7.36
N PHE A 161 14.49 7.95 -6.67
CA PHE A 161 13.16 7.90 -7.30
C PHE A 161 12.81 9.25 -7.95
N ASN A 162 13.01 10.34 -7.22
CA ASN A 162 12.71 11.69 -7.69
C ASN A 162 13.58 12.10 -8.87
N ASP A 163 14.87 11.73 -8.85
CA ASP A 163 15.82 12.01 -9.96
C ASP A 163 15.43 11.26 -11.23
N VAL A 164 14.97 10.00 -11.11
CA VAL A 164 14.57 9.18 -12.27
C VAL A 164 13.22 9.60 -12.83
N THR A 165 12.29 10.02 -11.97
CA THR A 165 10.89 10.31 -12.37
C THR A 165 10.63 11.80 -12.58
N GLU A 166 11.54 12.68 -12.18
CA GLU A 166 11.36 14.14 -12.13
C GLU A 166 10.19 14.59 -11.23
N LEU A 167 9.74 13.72 -10.33
CA LEU A 167 8.72 14.02 -9.35
C LEU A 167 9.33 14.62 -8.08
N LYS A 168 8.46 15.15 -7.21
CA LYS A 168 8.79 15.57 -5.84
C LYS A 168 8.02 14.69 -4.86
N ALA A 169 8.20 13.39 -4.98
CA ALA A 169 7.53 12.43 -4.14
C ALA A 169 8.14 12.39 -2.73
N SER A 170 7.31 12.01 -1.75
CA SER A 170 7.70 11.86 -0.34
C SER A 170 8.35 10.49 -0.07
N ALA A 171 8.76 10.26 1.19
CA ALA A 171 9.45 9.04 1.61
C ALA A 171 8.68 7.73 1.33
N GLU A 172 7.37 7.80 1.19
CA GLU A 172 6.52 6.68 0.78
C GLU A 172 6.94 6.13 -0.59
N ALA A 173 7.31 6.99 -1.53
CA ALA A 173 7.84 6.57 -2.84
C ALA A 173 9.21 5.88 -2.70
N GLY A 174 10.05 6.31 -1.76
CA GLY A 174 11.30 5.63 -1.42
C GLY A 174 11.07 4.19 -0.96
N VAL A 175 9.98 3.93 -0.23
CA VAL A 175 9.60 2.55 0.16
C VAL A 175 9.27 1.70 -1.06
N VAL A 176 8.50 2.24 -2.01
CA VAL A 176 8.15 1.53 -3.26
C VAL A 176 9.39 1.28 -4.11
N TRP A 177 10.29 2.27 -4.21
CA TRP A 177 11.52 2.17 -4.96
C TRP A 177 12.48 1.12 -4.38
N GLY A 178 12.66 1.10 -3.06
CA GLY A 178 13.43 0.09 -2.36
C GLY A 178 12.86 -1.33 -2.53
N ALA A 179 11.52 -1.45 -2.48
CA ALA A 179 10.82 -2.69 -2.76
C ALA A 179 11.10 -3.16 -4.21
N TYR A 180 11.01 -2.27 -5.19
CA TYR A 180 11.32 -2.57 -6.59
C TYR A 180 12.75 -3.10 -6.76
N HIS A 181 13.76 -2.42 -6.21
CA HIS A 181 15.15 -2.86 -6.28
C HIS A 181 15.37 -4.23 -5.62
N THR A 182 14.77 -4.44 -4.46
CA THR A 182 14.84 -5.72 -3.76
C THR A 182 14.27 -6.86 -4.62
N LEU A 183 13.12 -6.64 -5.24
CA LEU A 183 12.44 -7.64 -6.06
C LEU A 183 13.14 -7.89 -7.40
N LYS A 184 13.79 -6.88 -7.98
CA LYS A 184 14.66 -7.05 -9.15
C LYS A 184 15.92 -7.84 -8.79
N LYS A 185 16.59 -7.49 -7.70
CA LYS A 185 17.84 -8.12 -7.26
C LYS A 185 17.66 -9.61 -6.93
N ASN A 186 16.53 -9.99 -6.35
CA ASN A 186 16.26 -11.39 -5.99
C ASN A 186 15.60 -12.21 -7.11
N GLY A 187 15.37 -11.61 -8.28
CA GLY A 187 14.82 -12.28 -9.46
C GLY A 187 13.31 -12.52 -9.42
N TRP A 188 12.58 -11.95 -8.45
CA TRP A 188 11.12 -12.07 -8.39
C TRP A 188 10.43 -11.24 -9.48
N LEU A 189 11.02 -10.10 -9.87
CA LEU A 189 10.61 -9.30 -11.03
C LEU A 189 11.43 -9.69 -12.25
N GLY A 190 10.76 -10.10 -13.31
CA GLY A 190 11.36 -10.33 -14.63
C GLY A 190 11.70 -9.02 -15.34
N ASP A 191 12.61 -9.10 -16.35
CA ASP A 191 13.06 -7.90 -17.08
C ASP A 191 12.01 -7.36 -18.06
N SER A 192 11.14 -8.22 -18.57
CA SER A 192 10.09 -7.86 -19.52
C SER A 192 8.75 -7.50 -18.88
N GLU A 193 8.65 -7.58 -17.56
CA GLU A 193 7.39 -7.32 -16.86
C GLU A 193 7.08 -5.83 -16.78
N LYS A 194 5.83 -5.50 -17.06
CA LYS A 194 5.27 -4.16 -16.87
C LYS A 194 4.91 -3.97 -15.39
N VAL A 195 5.68 -3.14 -14.71
CA VAL A 195 5.51 -2.85 -13.29
C VAL A 195 4.96 -1.45 -13.11
N VAL A 196 3.88 -1.32 -12.36
CA VAL A 196 3.35 -0.02 -11.91
C VAL A 196 3.84 0.24 -10.49
N LEU A 197 4.53 1.37 -10.31
CA LEU A 197 4.98 1.87 -9.02
C LEU A 197 4.07 3.02 -8.59
N PHE A 198 3.56 2.96 -7.37
CA PHE A 198 2.76 4.04 -6.82
C PHE A 198 3.62 5.08 -6.10
N ALA A 199 3.26 6.36 -6.27
CA ALA A 199 3.79 7.48 -5.51
C ALA A 199 2.60 8.35 -5.07
N THR A 200 2.09 8.14 -3.85
CA THR A 200 0.87 8.78 -3.37
C THR A 200 1.12 10.06 -2.58
N GLY A 201 2.34 10.34 -2.17
CA GLY A 201 2.70 11.51 -1.38
C GLY A 201 3.61 12.46 -2.14
N ILE A 202 3.50 13.75 -1.82
CA ILE A 202 4.43 14.79 -2.24
C ILE A 202 5.32 15.20 -1.07
N GLU A 203 6.56 15.60 -1.36
CA GLU A 203 7.48 16.16 -0.36
C GLU A 203 6.81 17.37 0.32
N ARG A 204 6.77 17.36 1.64
CA ARG A 204 6.22 18.49 2.41
C ARG A 204 7.31 19.55 2.55
N CYS A 205 7.01 20.76 2.07
CA CYS A 205 7.84 21.94 2.29
C CYS A 205 7.90 22.33 3.77
#